data_b0ce524861d3de188b1d8a7ef751287f
#
_entry.id   b0ce524861d3de188b1d8a7ef751287f
#
_cell.length_a   1.000
_cell.length_b   1.000
_cell.length_c   1.000
_cell.angle_alpha   90.00
_cell.angle_beta   90.00
_cell.angle_gamma   90.00
#
_symmetry.space_group_name_H-M   'P 1'
#
loop_
_entity.id
_entity.type
_entity.pdbx_description
1 polymer ?
#
loop_
_entity_poly.entity_id
_entity_poly.type
_entity_poly.pdbx_seq_one_letter_code
_entity_poly.pdbx_strand_id
1 'polypeptide(L)'
;MSPSRTVFAPVVVAVVLTGLGGSMALRALQSADSFLPALNQESPPLLAAEPVAGPPTPRLSRRVVVIIIDGLRLDHSYGHDLLDRLRRTGVDAAALSTYPTYSRPNHVAVLTGVEPAWSGVRNNGYGYPVRIDSLMDRARGGGLRSAYAADEAFGVGIMFHDDFTAIHYAPWPDGFAKAARLVIEQDYPLVVLLPGAVDMAGHARGARSDEYHAAIDRVDRELSQALGLLDLTRDTVIVTADHGHTDSGGHGGTEPEVMEVPLILAGAGVRAGAMVGDAHVTDVAPTAAALLGLPAPGHALGRTLVEALALTPEARAALERADATRIAHNQAAVTRARERAQPEIERRRLQRLATVAGLSVLVIALLISARRFGALHVDWRVILIGVPAFPVTYYALLETLGQQFSLSAIPDRDDALDQLFHFGLVSMAVQVLAGWFAMRGRVVLRDRLAAANALTACGMVMAWLPAGLMWSLYGAGTFIEPPGSAVYVLVPATYIAVACHALAVAVTLGLEILIFFARAVDPRVRLRSRRVSGEPKSG
;
A
#
# COMPACT_ATOMS: atom_id res chain seq x y z
N MET A 1 1.17 -58.72 -2.93
CA MET A 1 0.29 -57.62 -2.52
C MET A 1 -0.91 -57.59 -3.47
N SER A 2 -2.15 -57.59 -2.97
CA SER A 2 -3.34 -57.63 -3.80
C SER A 2 -3.42 -56.42 -4.73
N PRO A 3 -3.81 -56.55 -6.02
CA PRO A 3 -3.89 -55.46 -6.99
C PRO A 3 -4.75 -54.26 -6.55
N SER A 4 -5.72 -54.49 -5.67
CA SER A 4 -6.62 -53.47 -5.14
C SER A 4 -5.94 -52.47 -4.18
N ARG A 5 -4.95 -52.91 -3.41
CA ARG A 5 -4.21 -52.01 -2.48
C ARG A 5 -3.24 -51.06 -3.18
N THR A 6 -2.78 -51.38 -4.38
CA THR A 6 -1.77 -50.58 -5.10
C THR A 6 -2.36 -49.37 -5.86
N VAL A 7 -3.68 -49.38 -6.12
CA VAL A 7 -4.36 -48.27 -6.83
C VAL A 7 -4.88 -47.20 -5.85
N PHE A 8 -5.18 -47.60 -4.61
CA PHE A 8 -5.78 -46.72 -3.61
C PHE A 8 -4.84 -45.60 -3.13
N ALA A 9 -3.55 -45.88 -2.99
CA ALA A 9 -2.59 -44.91 -2.47
C ALA A 9 -2.49 -43.61 -3.30
N PRO A 10 -2.36 -43.60 -4.64
CA PRO A 10 -2.35 -42.37 -5.43
C PRO A 10 -3.67 -41.56 -5.32
N VAL A 11 -4.82 -42.20 -5.19
CA VAL A 11 -6.12 -41.49 -5.02
C VAL A 11 -6.17 -40.79 -3.66
N VAL A 12 -5.78 -41.50 -2.60
CA VAL A 12 -5.72 -40.90 -1.25
C VAL A 12 -4.81 -39.70 -1.22
N VAL A 13 -3.61 -39.82 -1.81
CA VAL A 13 -2.65 -38.69 -1.87
C VAL A 13 -3.24 -37.52 -2.69
N ALA A 14 -3.91 -37.78 -3.81
CA ALA A 14 -4.57 -36.72 -4.59
C ALA A 14 -5.64 -35.95 -3.77
N VAL A 15 -6.48 -36.68 -3.03
CA VAL A 15 -7.51 -36.07 -2.15
C VAL A 15 -6.84 -35.24 -1.03
N VAL A 16 -5.79 -35.78 -0.41
CA VAL A 16 -5.05 -35.06 0.64
C VAL A 16 -4.40 -33.79 0.09
N LEU A 17 -3.74 -33.86 -1.07
CA LEU A 17 -3.10 -32.70 -1.71
C LEU A 17 -4.15 -31.62 -2.08
N THR A 18 -5.31 -32.04 -2.60
CA THR A 18 -6.41 -31.11 -2.91
C THR A 18 -6.94 -30.43 -1.64
N GLY A 19 -7.17 -31.19 -0.58
CA GLY A 19 -7.63 -30.65 0.71
C GLY A 19 -6.62 -29.70 1.37
N LEU A 20 -5.33 -30.06 1.36
CA LEU A 20 -4.24 -29.21 1.83
C LEU A 20 -4.15 -27.94 0.98
N GLY A 21 -4.18 -28.07 -0.35
CA GLY A 21 -4.19 -26.93 -1.28
C GLY A 21 -5.33 -25.96 -0.96
N GLY A 22 -6.55 -26.45 -0.85
CA GLY A 22 -7.73 -25.63 -0.54
C GLY A 22 -7.62 -24.90 0.81
N SER A 23 -7.14 -25.59 1.85
CA SER A 23 -6.94 -24.96 3.17
C SER A 23 -5.86 -23.87 3.15
N MET A 24 -4.79 -24.09 2.39
CA MET A 24 -3.72 -23.11 2.22
C MET A 24 -4.16 -21.92 1.36
N ALA A 25 -4.95 -22.17 0.31
CA ALA A 25 -5.53 -21.10 -0.51
C ALA A 25 -6.36 -20.13 0.33
N LEU A 26 -7.24 -20.66 1.17
CA LEU A 26 -8.08 -19.83 2.04
C LEU A 26 -7.22 -18.97 2.99
N ARG A 27 -6.21 -19.55 3.62
CA ARG A 27 -5.29 -18.81 4.51
C ARG A 27 -4.47 -17.78 3.76
N ALA A 28 -4.00 -18.12 2.56
CA ALA A 28 -3.23 -17.21 1.72
C ALA A 28 -4.06 -15.99 1.29
N LEU A 29 -5.31 -16.21 0.86
CA LEU A 29 -6.24 -15.13 0.53
C LEU A 29 -6.52 -14.22 1.74
N GLN A 30 -6.80 -14.80 2.90
CA GLN A 30 -6.98 -14.04 4.15
C GLN A 30 -5.73 -13.23 4.51
N SER A 31 -4.53 -13.80 4.31
CA SER A 31 -3.27 -13.11 4.58
C SER A 31 -2.99 -11.99 3.59
N ALA A 32 -3.32 -12.18 2.30
CA ALA A 32 -3.20 -11.13 1.28
C ALA A 32 -4.14 -9.95 1.59
N ASP A 33 -5.40 -10.26 1.91
CA ASP A 33 -6.42 -9.29 2.24
C ASP A 33 -6.09 -8.48 3.51
N SER A 34 -5.58 -9.14 4.54
CA SER A 34 -5.25 -8.53 5.83
C SER A 34 -3.88 -7.82 5.87
N PHE A 35 -3.02 -8.00 4.86
CA PHE A 35 -1.64 -7.48 4.90
C PHE A 35 -1.59 -5.96 4.99
N LEU A 36 -2.23 -5.26 4.05
CA LEU A 36 -2.23 -3.80 4.02
C LEU A 36 -2.92 -3.17 5.25
N PRO A 37 -4.12 -3.63 5.67
CA PRO A 37 -4.73 -3.16 6.91
C PRO A 37 -3.83 -3.36 8.15
N ALA A 38 -3.10 -4.47 8.22
CA ALA A 38 -2.22 -4.78 9.35
C ALA A 38 -0.97 -3.88 9.45
N LEU A 39 -0.66 -3.10 8.42
CA LEU A 39 0.41 -2.10 8.47
C LEU A 39 -0.01 -0.86 9.26
N ASN A 40 -1.31 -0.53 9.27
CA ASN A 40 -1.84 0.61 9.99
C ASN A 40 -1.83 0.38 11.52
N GLN A 41 -1.66 1.44 12.29
CA GLN A 41 -1.60 1.41 13.76
C GLN A 41 -2.46 2.52 14.36
N GLU A 42 -3.54 2.15 15.04
CA GLU A 42 -4.40 3.12 15.75
C GLU A 42 -3.69 3.72 16.99
N SER A 43 -2.71 3.03 17.53
CA SER A 43 -1.91 3.49 18.67
C SER A 43 -0.43 3.43 18.31
N PRO A 44 0.05 4.38 17.49
CA PRO A 44 1.44 4.41 17.07
C PRO A 44 2.37 4.69 18.28
N PRO A 45 3.64 4.25 18.19
CA PRO A 45 4.59 4.41 19.30
C PRO A 45 4.80 5.85 19.75
N LEU A 46 4.71 6.81 18.83
CA LEU A 46 4.89 8.23 19.14
C LEU A 46 3.76 8.79 20.02
N LEU A 47 2.55 8.22 19.93
CA LEU A 47 1.42 8.61 20.78
C LEU A 47 1.67 8.37 22.29
N ALA A 48 2.60 7.47 22.63
CA ALA A 48 3.00 7.25 24.03
C ALA A 48 3.96 8.32 24.57
N ALA A 49 4.45 9.21 23.74
CA ALA A 49 5.24 10.36 24.15
C ALA A 49 4.31 11.51 24.57
N GLU A 50 4.70 12.24 25.61
CA GLU A 50 4.00 13.48 25.97
C GLU A 50 4.24 14.53 24.88
N PRO A 51 3.18 15.17 24.36
CA PRO A 51 3.34 16.22 23.34
C PRO A 51 4.09 17.42 23.93
N VAL A 52 5.11 17.87 23.24
CA VAL A 52 5.93 19.00 23.71
C VAL A 52 5.15 20.31 23.61
N ALA A 53 4.95 21.00 24.72
CA ALA A 53 4.39 22.33 24.72
C ALA A 53 5.43 23.33 24.21
N GLY A 54 5.11 24.07 23.16
CA GLY A 54 5.93 25.17 22.64
C GLY A 54 5.51 26.52 23.24
N PRO A 55 6.39 27.54 23.21
CA PRO A 55 6.02 28.89 23.59
C PRO A 55 5.03 29.47 22.55
N PRO A 56 4.12 30.36 22.96
CA PRO A 56 3.33 31.14 22.02
C PRO A 56 4.26 32.09 21.24
N THR A 57 3.92 32.32 20.00
CA THR A 57 4.64 33.24 19.11
C THR A 57 3.78 34.45 18.74
N PRO A 58 4.34 35.57 18.30
CA PRO A 58 3.56 36.66 17.76
C PRO A 58 2.71 36.17 16.57
N ARG A 59 1.42 36.46 16.59
CA ARG A 59 0.54 36.12 15.47
C ARG A 59 0.89 36.96 14.25
N LEU A 60 1.25 36.32 13.14
CA LEU A 60 1.68 36.98 11.91
C LEU A 60 0.55 37.11 10.89
N SER A 61 -0.48 36.26 10.99
CA SER A 61 -1.61 36.23 10.07
C SER A 61 -2.92 36.15 10.81
N ARG A 62 -3.94 36.86 10.31
CA ARG A 62 -5.31 36.77 10.82
C ARG A 62 -5.92 35.40 10.55
N ARG A 63 -5.64 34.86 9.36
CA ARG A 63 -6.13 33.58 8.85
C ARG A 63 -5.03 32.86 8.09
N VAL A 64 -4.96 31.55 8.24
CA VAL A 64 -4.15 30.67 7.40
C VAL A 64 -5.06 29.70 6.66
N VAL A 65 -4.92 29.67 5.32
CA VAL A 65 -5.56 28.71 4.44
C VAL A 65 -4.50 27.73 3.96
N VAL A 66 -4.59 26.48 4.40
CA VAL A 66 -3.74 25.37 3.93
C VAL A 66 -4.48 24.67 2.80
N ILE A 67 -3.87 24.59 1.64
CA ILE A 67 -4.41 23.94 0.45
C ILE A 67 -3.54 22.74 0.13
N ILE A 68 -4.15 21.56 0.11
CA ILE A 68 -3.50 20.31 -0.28
C ILE A 68 -4.15 19.89 -1.59
N ILE A 69 -3.49 20.12 -2.73
CA ILE A 69 -3.97 19.69 -4.04
C ILE A 69 -3.56 18.24 -4.22
N ASP A 70 -4.52 17.32 -3.98
CA ASP A 70 -4.27 15.88 -4.02
C ASP A 70 -3.66 15.46 -5.35
N GLY A 71 -2.51 14.79 -5.32
CA GLY A 71 -1.83 14.24 -6.49
C GLY A 71 -1.12 15.24 -7.41
N LEU A 72 -0.89 16.51 -7.00
CA LEU A 72 -0.25 17.51 -7.86
C LEU A 72 1.28 17.38 -7.88
N ARG A 73 1.85 17.01 -9.01
CA ARG A 73 3.30 17.01 -9.28
C ARG A 73 3.90 18.41 -9.23
N LEU A 74 5.13 18.50 -8.74
CA LEU A 74 5.88 19.75 -8.74
C LEU A 74 6.06 20.35 -10.14
N ASP A 75 6.55 19.57 -11.10
CA ASP A 75 6.84 20.01 -12.47
C ASP A 75 5.59 20.46 -13.25
N HIS A 76 4.43 19.87 -12.95
CA HIS A 76 3.15 20.23 -13.54
C HIS A 76 2.41 21.35 -12.80
N SER A 77 2.95 21.85 -11.69
CA SER A 77 2.34 22.93 -10.90
C SER A 77 2.64 24.35 -11.43
N TYR A 78 3.49 24.47 -12.43
CA TYR A 78 3.86 25.75 -13.07
C TYR A 78 2.99 26.05 -14.30
N GLY A 79 2.85 27.33 -14.63
CA GLY A 79 2.09 27.79 -15.78
C GLY A 79 0.59 28.00 -15.52
N HIS A 80 0.17 27.99 -14.24
CA HIS A 80 -1.21 28.20 -13.82
C HIS A 80 -1.38 29.58 -13.16
N ASP A 81 -2.43 30.31 -13.52
CA ASP A 81 -2.58 31.72 -13.20
C ASP A 81 -2.54 32.05 -11.71
N LEU A 82 -3.26 31.30 -10.89
CA LEU A 82 -3.28 31.51 -9.44
C LEU A 82 -1.98 31.07 -8.80
N LEU A 83 -1.53 29.84 -9.07
CA LEU A 83 -0.32 29.29 -8.45
C LEU A 83 0.90 30.16 -8.78
N ASP A 84 1.06 30.56 -10.03
CA ASP A 84 2.18 31.43 -10.44
C ASP A 84 2.06 32.86 -9.87
N ARG A 85 0.84 33.38 -9.69
CA ARG A 85 0.65 34.65 -9.00
C ARG A 85 1.06 34.58 -7.53
N LEU A 86 0.69 33.51 -6.81
CA LEU A 86 1.09 33.28 -5.42
C LEU A 86 2.61 33.15 -5.30
N ARG A 87 3.27 32.42 -6.19
CA ARG A 87 4.74 32.31 -6.24
C ARG A 87 5.42 33.66 -6.40
N ARG A 88 4.98 34.44 -7.35
CA ARG A 88 5.57 35.79 -7.62
C ARG A 88 5.45 36.75 -6.44
N THR A 89 4.43 36.61 -5.62
CA THR A 89 4.17 37.51 -4.48
C THR A 89 4.56 36.91 -3.13
N GLY A 90 5.07 35.68 -3.13
CA GLY A 90 5.35 34.92 -1.92
C GLY A 90 6.68 34.16 -1.98
N VAL A 91 6.64 32.94 -1.52
CA VAL A 91 7.75 31.97 -1.55
C VAL A 91 7.38 30.86 -2.52
N ASP A 92 8.30 30.48 -3.39
CA ASP A 92 8.25 29.32 -4.27
C ASP A 92 9.30 28.31 -3.83
N ALA A 93 8.89 27.13 -3.42
CA ALA A 93 9.77 26.05 -2.99
C ALA A 93 9.23 24.69 -3.46
N ALA A 94 10.12 23.71 -3.49
CA ALA A 94 9.76 22.29 -3.55
C ALA A 94 9.77 21.72 -2.13
N ALA A 95 8.82 20.81 -1.84
CA ALA A 95 8.84 19.99 -0.64
C ALA A 95 8.89 18.51 -1.00
N LEU A 96 9.46 17.71 -0.12
CA LEU A 96 9.41 16.26 -0.23
C LEU A 96 8.19 15.73 0.53
N SER A 97 7.40 14.92 -0.15
CA SER A 97 6.37 14.09 0.44
C SER A 97 6.99 12.98 1.31
N THR A 98 6.17 12.23 2.03
CA THR A 98 6.64 11.17 2.91
C THR A 98 6.24 9.78 2.39
N TYR A 99 7.14 8.80 2.56
CA TYR A 99 6.88 7.41 2.16
C TYR A 99 6.06 6.65 3.21
N PRO A 100 5.06 5.85 2.81
CA PRO A 100 4.55 5.68 1.44
C PRO A 100 3.74 6.90 0.99
N THR A 101 3.86 7.27 -0.28
CA THR A 101 3.24 8.44 -0.88
C THR A 101 1.76 8.21 -1.21
N TYR A 102 1.01 7.71 -0.24
CA TYR A 102 -0.45 7.61 -0.31
C TYR A 102 -1.11 8.85 0.29
N SER A 103 -2.33 9.17 -0.16
CA SER A 103 -3.05 10.37 0.26
C SER A 103 -3.28 10.43 1.76
N ARG A 104 -3.94 9.44 2.39
CA ARG A 104 -4.23 9.48 3.84
C ARG A 104 -2.99 9.63 4.72
N PRO A 105 -1.90 8.84 4.52
CA PRO A 105 -0.64 9.04 5.22
C PRO A 105 -0.08 10.46 5.11
N ASN A 106 -0.09 11.04 3.90
CA ASN A 106 0.49 12.34 3.66
C ASN A 106 -0.43 13.51 4.04
N HIS A 107 -1.74 13.35 3.96
CA HIS A 107 -2.67 14.32 4.60
C HIS A 107 -2.39 14.42 6.10
N VAL A 108 -2.16 13.29 6.79
CA VAL A 108 -1.78 13.30 8.21
C VAL A 108 -0.42 13.95 8.40
N ALA A 109 0.57 13.67 7.54
CA ALA A 109 1.89 14.28 7.62
C ALA A 109 1.83 15.81 7.47
N VAL A 110 1.04 16.32 6.52
CA VAL A 110 0.82 17.77 6.32
C VAL A 110 0.17 18.41 7.55
N LEU A 111 -0.84 17.74 8.15
CA LEU A 111 -1.67 18.34 9.21
C LEU A 111 -1.14 18.11 10.63
N THR A 112 -0.22 17.17 10.83
CA THR A 112 0.39 16.87 12.14
C THR A 112 1.87 17.17 12.22
N GLY A 113 2.57 17.20 11.08
CA GLY A 113 4.03 17.25 11.01
C GLY A 113 4.69 15.92 11.36
N VAL A 114 3.97 14.79 11.26
CA VAL A 114 4.46 13.45 11.60
C VAL A 114 4.34 12.52 10.39
N GLU A 115 5.46 11.94 9.99
CA GLU A 115 5.52 11.00 8.87
C GLU A 115 4.77 9.69 9.14
N PRO A 116 4.37 8.93 8.09
CA PRO A 116 3.57 7.70 8.18
C PRO A 116 4.16 6.63 9.11
N ALA A 117 5.47 6.56 9.20
CA ALA A 117 6.17 5.62 10.07
C ALA A 117 5.73 5.75 11.54
N TRP A 118 5.45 6.98 11.98
CA TRP A 118 5.21 7.32 13.38
C TRP A 118 3.80 7.84 13.66
N SER A 119 3.05 8.26 12.65
CA SER A 119 1.63 8.60 12.78
C SER A 119 0.74 7.37 12.89
N GLY A 120 1.22 6.21 12.42
CA GLY A 120 0.45 4.96 12.34
C GLY A 120 -0.45 4.86 11.12
N VAL A 121 -0.61 5.92 10.34
CA VAL A 121 -1.38 5.93 9.09
C VAL A 121 -0.42 5.61 7.95
N ARG A 122 -0.52 4.41 7.37
CA ARG A 122 0.48 3.87 6.44
C ARG A 122 -0.06 3.48 5.06
N ASN A 123 -1.37 3.57 4.87
CA ASN A 123 -2.02 3.38 3.57
C ASN A 123 -3.44 3.96 3.59
N ASN A 124 -4.07 4.05 2.42
CA ASN A 124 -5.41 4.60 2.25
C ASN A 124 -6.55 3.77 2.89
N GLY A 125 -6.25 2.57 3.40
CA GLY A 125 -7.20 1.76 4.18
C GLY A 125 -7.37 2.18 5.65
N TYR A 126 -6.63 3.18 6.14
CA TYR A 126 -6.81 3.69 7.51
C TYR A 126 -8.14 4.46 7.62
N GLY A 127 -9.00 4.04 8.53
CA GLY A 127 -10.36 4.60 8.69
C GLY A 127 -10.71 5.02 10.11
N TYR A 128 -9.71 5.28 10.96
CA TYR A 128 -9.92 5.64 12.37
C TYR A 128 -9.53 7.11 12.63
N PRO A 129 -10.02 7.73 13.72
CA PRO A 129 -9.53 9.04 14.14
C PRO A 129 -8.03 9.03 14.40
N VAL A 130 -7.33 10.06 13.92
CA VAL A 130 -5.92 10.29 14.23
C VAL A 130 -5.81 10.86 15.65
N ARG A 131 -4.95 10.26 16.46
CA ARG A 131 -4.76 10.64 17.87
C ARG A 131 -3.46 11.40 18.11
N ILE A 132 -2.63 11.53 17.09
CA ILE A 132 -1.43 12.37 17.11
C ILE A 132 -1.87 13.83 17.10
N ASP A 133 -1.24 14.65 17.92
CA ASP A 133 -1.50 16.08 18.04
C ASP A 133 -1.40 16.79 16.67
N SER A 134 -2.43 17.51 16.31
CA SER A 134 -2.63 18.11 14.98
C SER A 134 -2.61 19.65 15.02
N LEU A 135 -2.52 20.27 13.85
CA LEU A 135 -2.70 21.70 13.67
C LEU A 135 -4.08 22.18 14.16
N MET A 136 -5.13 21.34 13.98
CA MET A 136 -6.49 21.65 14.46
C MET A 136 -6.56 21.60 15.98
N ASP A 137 -5.85 20.67 16.65
CA ASP A 137 -5.74 20.62 18.10
C ASP A 137 -5.06 21.87 18.65
N ARG A 138 -4.00 22.35 17.97
CA ARG A 138 -3.35 23.61 18.36
C ARG A 138 -4.27 24.80 18.19
N ALA A 139 -5.02 24.85 17.05
CA ALA A 139 -6.01 25.90 16.82
C ALA A 139 -7.08 25.89 17.92
N ARG A 140 -7.69 24.74 18.22
CA ARG A 140 -8.69 24.58 19.28
C ARG A 140 -8.14 24.95 20.66
N GLY A 141 -6.93 24.49 20.99
CA GLY A 141 -6.23 24.84 22.24
C GLY A 141 -5.93 26.35 22.37
N GLY A 142 -5.71 27.04 21.26
CA GLY A 142 -5.56 28.50 21.15
C GLY A 142 -6.86 29.27 21.05
N GLY A 143 -8.03 28.61 21.18
CA GLY A 143 -9.35 29.25 21.06
C GLY A 143 -9.72 29.64 19.62
N LEU A 144 -9.04 29.11 18.61
CA LEU A 144 -9.33 29.38 17.20
C LEU A 144 -10.22 28.29 16.59
N ARG A 145 -11.18 28.72 15.77
CA ARG A 145 -12.03 27.83 15.00
C ARG A 145 -11.33 27.39 13.71
N SER A 146 -11.60 26.16 13.27
CA SER A 146 -11.07 25.61 12.02
C SER A 146 -12.17 25.05 11.13
N ALA A 147 -11.96 25.09 9.81
CA ALA A 147 -12.89 24.51 8.85
C ALA A 147 -12.13 23.71 7.78
N TYR A 148 -12.81 22.69 7.28
CA TYR A 148 -12.34 21.84 6.19
C TYR A 148 -13.34 21.87 5.03
N ALA A 149 -12.84 21.96 3.80
CA ALA A 149 -13.65 21.81 2.60
C ALA A 149 -12.95 20.94 1.55
N ALA A 150 -13.71 20.03 0.95
CA ALA A 150 -13.26 19.12 -0.10
C ALA A 150 -14.39 18.82 -1.09
N ASP A 151 -14.04 18.27 -2.25
CA ASP A 151 -15.02 17.81 -3.25
C ASP A 151 -15.67 16.47 -2.86
N GLU A 152 -14.99 15.64 -2.07
CA GLU A 152 -15.52 14.38 -1.54
C GLU A 152 -15.19 14.17 -0.06
N ALA A 153 -15.77 13.13 0.55
CA ALA A 153 -15.49 12.71 1.92
C ALA A 153 -14.12 11.96 1.98
N PHE A 154 -13.05 12.67 1.60
CA PHE A 154 -11.69 12.12 1.70
C PHE A 154 -11.30 11.79 3.14
N GLY A 155 -10.23 11.01 3.27
CA GLY A 155 -9.73 10.53 4.55
C GLY A 155 -9.57 11.58 5.64
N VAL A 156 -9.24 12.83 5.30
CA VAL A 156 -9.13 13.94 6.28
C VAL A 156 -10.42 14.12 7.07
N GLY A 157 -11.56 14.13 6.40
CA GLY A 157 -12.84 14.30 7.08
C GLY A 157 -13.26 13.09 7.94
N ILE A 158 -12.67 11.92 7.73
CA ILE A 158 -12.85 10.74 8.59
C ILE A 158 -11.86 10.79 9.75
N MET A 159 -10.59 11.04 9.46
CA MET A 159 -9.49 10.96 10.42
C MET A 159 -9.47 12.11 11.42
N PHE A 160 -9.99 13.28 11.04
CA PHE A 160 -10.00 14.51 11.84
C PHE A 160 -11.42 15.07 12.02
N HIS A 161 -12.46 14.22 11.94
CA HIS A 161 -13.85 14.64 11.99
C HIS A 161 -14.16 15.53 13.22
N ASP A 162 -13.68 15.13 14.38
CA ASP A 162 -13.96 15.80 15.65
C ASP A 162 -13.00 16.96 15.96
N ASP A 163 -12.01 17.19 15.09
CA ASP A 163 -10.99 18.21 15.27
C ASP A 163 -11.33 19.52 14.59
N PHE A 164 -12.11 19.47 13.50
CA PHE A 164 -12.61 20.66 12.82
C PHE A 164 -13.89 21.20 13.47
N THR A 165 -14.01 22.52 13.50
CA THR A 165 -15.26 23.20 13.91
C THR A 165 -16.38 23.02 12.88
N ALA A 166 -16.02 22.95 11.59
CA ALA A 166 -16.94 22.74 10.49
C ALA A 166 -16.27 21.94 9.36
N ILE A 167 -17.07 21.07 8.74
CA ILE A 167 -16.66 20.26 7.59
C ILE A 167 -17.70 20.44 6.49
N HIS A 168 -17.25 20.77 5.28
CA HIS A 168 -18.10 20.96 4.11
C HIS A 168 -17.62 20.07 2.97
N TYR A 169 -18.48 19.19 2.52
CA TYR A 169 -18.31 18.42 1.30
C TYR A 169 -19.23 18.94 0.22
N ALA A 170 -18.72 19.02 -0.98
CA ALA A 170 -19.54 19.36 -2.12
C ALA A 170 -19.21 18.40 -3.27
N PRO A 171 -20.21 17.61 -3.74
CA PRO A 171 -19.95 16.59 -4.75
C PRO A 171 -19.45 17.20 -6.07
N TRP A 172 -18.47 16.52 -6.61
CA TRP A 172 -17.95 16.74 -7.95
C TRP A 172 -19.09 16.70 -9.00
N PRO A 173 -19.04 17.47 -10.13
CA PRO A 173 -17.91 18.25 -10.64
C PRO A 173 -17.82 19.72 -10.21
N ASP A 174 -18.85 20.35 -9.66
CA ASP A 174 -18.86 21.82 -9.47
C ASP A 174 -18.89 22.25 -8.00
N GLY A 175 -18.74 21.30 -7.09
CA GLY A 175 -18.97 21.52 -5.68
C GLY A 175 -17.80 22.11 -4.92
N PHE A 176 -16.55 21.79 -5.30
CA PHE A 176 -15.38 22.21 -4.51
C PHE A 176 -15.28 23.72 -4.36
N ALA A 177 -15.36 24.48 -5.46
CA ALA A 177 -15.33 25.95 -5.42
C ALA A 177 -16.38 26.53 -4.46
N LYS A 178 -17.57 25.92 -4.42
CA LYS A 178 -18.68 26.31 -3.56
C LYS A 178 -18.40 26.03 -2.08
N ALA A 179 -17.88 24.86 -1.78
CA ALA A 179 -17.49 24.47 -0.42
C ALA A 179 -16.34 25.33 0.10
N ALA A 180 -15.29 25.52 -0.72
CA ALA A 180 -14.14 26.36 -0.41
C ALA A 180 -14.56 27.81 -0.15
N ARG A 181 -15.39 28.38 -1.03
CA ARG A 181 -15.94 29.73 -0.86
C ARG A 181 -16.72 29.86 0.44
N LEU A 182 -17.58 28.90 0.75
CA LEU A 182 -18.43 28.93 1.95
C LEU A 182 -17.58 29.00 3.23
N VAL A 183 -16.51 28.18 3.36
CA VAL A 183 -15.67 28.21 4.55
C VAL A 183 -14.82 29.47 4.65
N ILE A 184 -14.44 30.07 3.52
CA ILE A 184 -13.71 31.33 3.51
C ILE A 184 -14.62 32.49 3.90
N GLU A 185 -15.87 32.56 3.42
CA GLU A 185 -16.86 33.56 3.78
C GLU A 185 -17.23 33.54 5.28
N GLN A 186 -17.18 32.37 5.93
CA GLN A 186 -17.49 32.22 7.36
C GLN A 186 -16.35 32.64 8.32
N ASP A 187 -15.25 33.14 7.81
CA ASP A 187 -14.15 33.77 8.57
C ASP A 187 -13.51 32.85 9.64
N TYR A 188 -13.23 31.60 9.27
CA TYR A 188 -12.44 30.69 10.12
C TYR A 188 -10.96 31.09 10.11
N PRO A 189 -10.30 31.21 11.29
CA PRO A 189 -8.87 31.51 11.35
C PRO A 189 -7.97 30.45 10.74
N LEU A 190 -8.36 29.18 10.77
CA LEU A 190 -7.70 28.07 10.10
C LEU A 190 -8.67 27.42 9.11
N VAL A 191 -8.26 27.35 7.86
CA VAL A 191 -9.01 26.66 6.80
C VAL A 191 -8.11 25.64 6.13
N VAL A 192 -8.62 24.44 5.91
CA VAL A 192 -7.97 23.38 5.11
C VAL A 192 -8.83 23.12 3.89
N LEU A 193 -8.24 23.24 2.70
CA LEU A 193 -8.90 22.95 1.42
C LEU A 193 -8.21 21.76 0.76
N LEU A 194 -8.99 20.80 0.28
CA LEU A 194 -8.47 19.59 -0.36
C LEU A 194 -9.26 19.28 -1.64
N PRO A 195 -8.87 19.84 -2.80
CA PRO A 195 -9.39 19.41 -4.10
C PRO A 195 -8.75 18.10 -4.54
N GLY A 196 -9.55 17.08 -4.87
CA GLY A 196 -9.11 15.74 -5.29
C GLY A 196 -9.13 15.51 -6.80
N ALA A 197 -9.61 16.48 -7.59
CA ALA A 197 -9.81 16.30 -9.03
C ALA A 197 -8.52 15.97 -9.80
N VAL A 198 -7.34 16.43 -9.33
CA VAL A 198 -6.06 16.19 -9.99
C VAL A 198 -5.62 14.74 -9.79
N ASP A 199 -5.72 14.23 -8.56
CA ASP A 199 -5.44 12.82 -8.25
C ASP A 199 -6.35 11.87 -9.02
N MET A 200 -7.65 12.15 -9.06
CA MET A 200 -8.62 11.36 -9.85
C MET A 200 -8.25 11.28 -11.34
N ALA A 201 -7.80 12.40 -11.93
CA ALA A 201 -7.37 12.44 -13.32
C ALA A 201 -6.05 11.67 -13.52
N GLY A 202 -5.11 11.80 -12.58
CA GLY A 202 -3.86 11.06 -12.55
C GLY A 202 -4.09 9.55 -12.54
N HIS A 203 -4.95 9.04 -11.67
CA HIS A 203 -5.34 7.63 -11.63
C HIS A 203 -6.01 7.17 -12.93
N ALA A 204 -6.90 7.98 -13.48
CA ALA A 204 -7.67 7.57 -14.65
C ALA A 204 -6.86 7.54 -15.95
N ARG A 205 -5.87 8.43 -16.12
CA ARG A 205 -5.22 8.69 -17.41
C ARG A 205 -3.70 8.89 -17.35
N GLY A 206 -3.12 8.97 -16.15
CA GLY A 206 -1.70 9.28 -15.96
C GLY A 206 -1.38 10.77 -15.97
N ALA A 207 -0.24 11.14 -15.37
CA ALA A 207 0.13 12.54 -15.21
C ALA A 207 0.52 13.27 -16.52
N ARG A 208 0.80 12.53 -17.59
CA ARG A 208 1.05 13.13 -18.94
C ARG A 208 -0.20 13.39 -19.75
N SER A 209 -1.37 13.06 -19.26
CA SER A 209 -2.62 13.19 -20.02
C SER A 209 -3.12 14.62 -20.08
N ASP A 210 -3.87 14.94 -21.13
CA ASP A 210 -4.57 16.21 -21.26
C ASP A 210 -5.63 16.38 -20.15
N GLU A 211 -6.21 15.28 -19.69
CA GLU A 211 -7.17 15.26 -18.59
C GLU A 211 -6.54 15.67 -17.25
N TYR A 212 -5.30 15.24 -16.97
CA TYR A 212 -4.57 15.65 -15.77
C TYR A 212 -4.26 17.15 -15.80
N HIS A 213 -3.76 17.67 -16.92
CA HIS A 213 -3.53 19.11 -17.11
C HIS A 213 -4.82 19.92 -17.01
N ALA A 214 -5.91 19.45 -17.63
CA ALA A 214 -7.21 20.11 -17.56
C ALA A 214 -7.76 20.12 -16.11
N ALA A 215 -7.50 19.09 -15.31
CA ALA A 215 -7.87 19.04 -13.90
C ALA A 215 -7.09 20.08 -13.08
N ILE A 216 -5.78 20.25 -13.32
CA ILE A 216 -4.99 21.30 -12.66
C ILE A 216 -5.52 22.69 -13.01
N ASP A 217 -5.74 22.98 -14.30
CA ASP A 217 -6.30 24.25 -14.75
C ASP A 217 -7.67 24.56 -14.12
N ARG A 218 -8.46 23.53 -13.95
CA ARG A 218 -9.77 23.65 -13.30
C ARG A 218 -9.61 23.97 -11.81
N VAL A 219 -8.81 23.21 -11.08
CA VAL A 219 -8.55 23.44 -9.65
C VAL A 219 -7.96 24.83 -9.43
N ASP A 220 -7.02 25.29 -10.29
CA ASP A 220 -6.45 26.64 -10.23
C ASP A 220 -7.53 27.72 -10.37
N ARG A 221 -8.47 27.58 -11.31
CA ARG A 221 -9.60 28.51 -11.48
C ARG A 221 -10.57 28.49 -10.29
N GLU A 222 -10.91 27.31 -9.77
CA GLU A 222 -11.82 27.13 -8.63
C GLU A 222 -11.22 27.75 -7.35
N LEU A 223 -9.94 27.50 -7.10
CA LEU A 223 -9.18 28.12 -6.02
C LEU A 223 -9.08 29.64 -6.20
N SER A 224 -8.85 30.13 -7.42
CA SER A 224 -8.78 31.57 -7.71
C SER A 224 -10.08 32.29 -7.34
N GLN A 225 -11.23 31.68 -7.60
CA GLN A 225 -12.54 32.23 -7.21
C GLN A 225 -12.73 32.28 -5.69
N ALA A 226 -12.35 31.21 -4.98
CA ALA A 226 -12.46 31.14 -3.52
C ALA A 226 -11.48 32.08 -2.82
N LEU A 227 -10.21 32.08 -3.24
CA LEU A 227 -9.15 32.90 -2.64
C LEU A 227 -9.28 34.39 -2.97
N GLY A 228 -10.04 34.74 -4.01
CA GLY A 228 -10.37 36.14 -4.32
C GLY A 228 -11.13 36.86 -3.19
N LEU A 229 -11.64 36.13 -2.21
CA LEU A 229 -12.29 36.67 -1.01
C LEU A 229 -11.28 37.00 0.13
N LEU A 230 -10.03 36.60 0.00
CA LEU A 230 -9.00 36.83 1.00
C LEU A 230 -8.33 38.20 0.81
N ASP A 231 -7.98 38.81 1.93
CA ASP A 231 -7.06 39.95 1.98
C ASP A 231 -5.66 39.47 2.34
N LEU A 232 -4.81 39.25 1.34
CA LEU A 232 -3.45 38.75 1.53
C LEU A 232 -2.55 39.72 2.32
N THR A 233 -2.98 40.96 2.60
CA THR A 233 -2.27 41.82 3.56
C THR A 233 -2.50 41.41 5.00
N ARG A 234 -3.50 40.56 5.27
CA ARG A 234 -3.90 40.08 6.60
C ARG A 234 -4.01 38.56 6.69
N ASP A 235 -4.26 37.89 5.58
CA ASP A 235 -4.48 36.45 5.46
C ASP A 235 -3.28 35.80 4.76
N THR A 236 -3.03 34.53 5.03
CA THR A 236 -1.95 33.74 4.44
C THR A 236 -2.50 32.50 3.75
N VAL A 237 -1.92 32.18 2.61
CA VAL A 237 -2.17 30.94 1.87
C VAL A 237 -0.91 30.10 1.87
N ILE A 238 -1.03 28.81 2.16
CA ILE A 238 -0.01 27.79 1.99
C ILE A 238 -0.59 26.76 1.01
N VAL A 239 0.07 26.57 -0.14
CA VAL A 239 -0.31 25.55 -1.12
C VAL A 239 0.75 24.47 -1.14
N THR A 240 0.34 23.23 -1.06
CA THR A 240 1.19 22.05 -1.25
C THR A 240 0.37 20.93 -1.93
N ALA A 241 1.00 19.81 -2.17
CA ALA A 241 0.34 18.55 -2.46
C ALA A 241 0.77 17.50 -1.43
N ASP A 242 0.04 16.42 -1.34
CA ASP A 242 0.38 15.27 -0.51
C ASP A 242 1.35 14.32 -1.24
N HIS A 243 1.23 14.19 -2.55
CA HIS A 243 2.11 13.45 -3.47
C HIS A 243 1.91 13.92 -4.91
N GLY A 244 2.77 13.43 -5.81
CA GLY A 244 2.58 13.51 -7.25
C GLY A 244 2.11 12.18 -7.84
N HIS A 245 2.22 12.05 -9.16
CA HIS A 245 1.91 10.84 -9.92
C HIS A 245 3.05 10.44 -10.84
N THR A 246 3.19 9.16 -11.14
CA THR A 246 4.02 8.70 -12.26
C THR A 246 3.40 9.11 -13.60
N ASP A 247 4.19 9.10 -14.66
CA ASP A 247 3.71 9.46 -16.01
C ASP A 247 2.52 8.60 -16.47
N SER A 248 2.52 7.32 -16.10
CA SER A 248 1.46 6.36 -16.43
C SER A 248 0.28 6.40 -15.47
N GLY A 249 0.35 7.20 -14.42
CA GLY A 249 -0.59 7.22 -13.30
C GLY A 249 -0.13 6.35 -12.13
N GLY A 250 -0.72 6.63 -10.96
CA GLY A 250 -0.39 5.94 -9.72
C GLY A 250 0.70 6.61 -8.91
N HIS A 251 0.70 6.29 -7.61
CA HIS A 251 1.54 6.84 -6.57
C HIS A 251 1.69 5.81 -5.43
N GLY A 252 2.46 6.12 -4.39
CA GLY A 252 2.71 5.22 -3.24
C GLY A 252 4.19 4.87 -3.10
N GLY A 253 4.97 4.99 -4.18
CA GLY A 253 6.41 4.70 -4.24
C GLY A 253 7.29 5.86 -3.82
N THR A 254 8.53 5.86 -4.33
CA THR A 254 9.57 6.84 -4.00
C THR A 254 10.16 7.49 -5.25
N GLU A 255 9.48 7.40 -6.37
CA GLU A 255 9.87 8.05 -7.62
C GLU A 255 9.90 9.58 -7.42
N PRO A 256 10.90 10.31 -7.98
CA PRO A 256 11.02 11.76 -7.78
C PRO A 256 9.73 12.52 -8.12
N GLU A 257 9.08 12.17 -9.23
CA GLU A 257 7.83 12.78 -9.69
C GLU A 257 6.63 12.51 -8.77
N VAL A 258 6.74 11.53 -7.86
CA VAL A 258 5.73 11.21 -6.85
C VAL A 258 6.08 11.87 -5.51
N MET A 259 7.38 11.97 -5.20
CA MET A 259 7.88 12.51 -3.94
C MET A 259 7.96 14.04 -3.92
N GLU A 260 8.31 14.68 -5.06
CA GLU A 260 8.49 16.11 -5.13
C GLU A 260 7.16 16.82 -5.39
N VAL A 261 6.78 17.72 -4.47
CA VAL A 261 5.51 18.44 -4.50
C VAL A 261 5.75 19.95 -4.38
N PRO A 262 4.85 20.81 -4.90
CA PRO A 262 4.96 22.26 -4.72
C PRO A 262 4.78 22.66 -3.25
N LEU A 263 5.49 23.72 -2.84
CA LEU A 263 5.28 24.41 -1.57
C LEU A 263 5.30 25.92 -1.81
N ILE A 264 4.13 26.54 -1.78
CA ILE A 264 3.94 27.95 -2.06
C ILE A 264 3.38 28.63 -0.81
N LEU A 265 4.01 29.68 -0.33
CA LEU A 265 3.49 30.49 0.78
C LEU A 265 3.30 31.93 0.29
N ALA A 266 2.14 32.52 0.51
CA ALA A 266 1.87 33.89 0.11
C ALA A 266 0.96 34.61 1.10
N GLY A 267 1.16 35.92 1.31
CA GLY A 267 0.31 36.75 2.12
C GLY A 267 0.97 37.23 3.42
N ALA A 268 0.15 37.59 4.40
CA ALA A 268 0.58 38.16 5.67
C ALA A 268 1.58 37.26 6.42
N GLY A 269 2.62 37.85 6.96
CA GLY A 269 3.65 37.12 7.70
C GLY A 269 4.64 36.31 6.84
N VAL A 270 4.47 36.30 5.51
CA VAL A 270 5.37 35.64 4.56
C VAL A 270 6.42 36.61 4.07
N ARG A 271 7.67 36.22 4.02
CA ARG A 271 8.77 36.96 3.45
C ARG A 271 8.93 36.64 1.97
N ALA A 272 8.31 37.44 1.12
CA ALA A 272 8.33 37.27 -0.32
C ALA A 272 9.76 37.11 -0.86
N GLY A 273 9.95 36.20 -1.81
CA GLY A 273 11.26 35.91 -2.42
C GLY A 273 12.26 35.20 -1.50
N ALA A 274 11.84 34.75 -0.31
CA ALA A 274 12.72 33.98 0.55
C ALA A 274 13.04 32.60 -0.09
N MET A 275 14.32 32.21 0.03
CA MET A 275 14.75 30.87 -0.35
C MET A 275 14.49 29.91 0.79
N VAL A 276 13.83 28.80 0.50
CA VAL A 276 13.58 27.69 1.42
C VAL A 276 14.35 26.49 0.89
N GLY A 277 15.21 25.90 1.71
CA GLY A 277 15.93 24.67 1.40
C GLY A 277 15.38 23.49 2.17
N ASP A 278 15.51 22.29 1.61
CA ASP A 278 15.18 20.99 2.26
C ASP A 278 13.83 21.02 3.01
N ALA A 279 12.77 21.41 2.31
CA ALA A 279 11.42 21.41 2.87
C ALA A 279 10.74 20.05 2.70
N HIS A 280 9.94 19.70 3.69
CA HIS A 280 9.12 18.51 3.71
C HIS A 280 7.64 18.87 3.94
N VAL A 281 6.72 18.05 3.50
CA VAL A 281 5.28 18.26 3.78
C VAL A 281 4.98 18.29 5.28
N THR A 282 5.80 17.64 6.10
CA THR A 282 5.73 17.69 7.57
C THR A 282 6.01 19.06 8.17
N ASP A 283 6.62 19.97 7.42
CA ASP A 283 6.95 21.35 7.86
C ASP A 283 5.75 22.29 7.76
N VAL A 284 4.68 21.86 7.06
CA VAL A 284 3.48 22.69 6.84
C VAL A 284 2.75 22.99 8.15
N ALA A 285 2.45 21.97 8.98
CA ALA A 285 1.73 22.18 10.23
C ALA A 285 2.48 23.09 11.22
N PRO A 286 3.78 22.91 11.51
CA PRO A 286 4.56 23.83 12.36
C PRO A 286 4.58 25.24 11.81
N THR A 287 4.73 25.42 10.49
CA THR A 287 4.77 26.74 9.83
C THR A 287 3.42 27.45 9.89
N ALA A 288 2.32 26.72 9.62
CA ALA A 288 0.96 27.26 9.73
C ALA A 288 0.61 27.65 11.18
N ALA A 289 1.02 26.84 12.17
CA ALA A 289 0.87 27.16 13.58
C ALA A 289 1.61 28.46 13.95
N ALA A 290 2.87 28.62 13.53
CA ALA A 290 3.65 29.82 13.77
C ALA A 290 3.02 31.09 13.16
N LEU A 291 2.47 31.01 11.95
CA LEU A 291 1.72 32.10 11.31
C LEU A 291 0.49 32.53 12.14
N LEU A 292 -0.20 31.58 12.75
CA LEU A 292 -1.36 31.82 13.63
C LEU A 292 -0.96 32.25 15.06
N GLY A 293 0.31 32.30 15.40
CA GLY A 293 0.77 32.59 16.75
C GLY A 293 0.58 31.42 17.72
N LEU A 294 0.47 30.20 17.22
CA LEU A 294 0.26 28.97 17.96
C LEU A 294 1.59 28.20 18.12
N PRO A 295 1.75 27.42 19.18
CA PRO A 295 2.81 26.43 19.24
C PRO A 295 2.62 25.37 18.15
N ALA A 296 3.71 24.85 17.62
CA ALA A 296 3.68 23.71 16.70
C ALA A 296 2.98 22.48 17.33
N PRO A 297 2.40 21.57 16.53
CA PRO A 297 1.90 20.29 17.05
C PRO A 297 2.98 19.57 17.86
N GLY A 298 2.66 19.14 19.07
CA GLY A 298 3.68 18.70 20.04
C GLY A 298 4.39 17.41 19.65
N HIS A 299 3.77 16.57 18.83
CA HIS A 299 4.35 15.35 18.26
C HIS A 299 5.09 15.59 16.94
N ALA A 300 4.99 16.77 16.32
CA ALA A 300 5.58 17.02 15.01
C ALA A 300 7.08 16.73 14.97
N LEU A 301 7.54 16.16 13.87
CA LEU A 301 8.95 15.93 13.54
C LEU A 301 9.44 16.92 12.49
N GLY A 302 8.52 17.56 11.74
CA GLY A 302 8.83 18.66 10.84
C GLY A 302 9.22 19.94 11.59
N ARG A 303 9.89 20.86 10.90
CA ARG A 303 10.34 22.16 11.44
C ARG A 303 9.45 23.31 10.99
N THR A 304 9.53 24.43 11.67
CA THR A 304 8.99 25.69 11.16
C THR A 304 9.91 26.28 10.09
N LEU A 305 9.37 26.65 8.93
CA LEU A 305 10.11 27.26 7.83
C LEU A 305 10.38 28.75 8.15
N VAL A 306 11.17 29.00 9.19
CA VAL A 306 11.43 30.36 9.72
C VAL A 306 12.05 31.29 8.70
N GLU A 307 12.75 30.78 7.69
CA GLU A 307 13.30 31.52 6.56
C GLU A 307 12.23 32.13 5.66
N ALA A 308 11.05 31.49 5.59
CA ALA A 308 9.90 31.97 4.83
C ALA A 308 9.04 33.00 5.59
N LEU A 309 9.27 33.20 6.90
CA LEU A 309 8.43 34.02 7.74
C LEU A 309 9.03 35.41 8.03
N ALA A 310 8.17 36.41 8.10
CA ALA A 310 8.54 37.78 8.46
C ALA A 310 8.67 37.93 9.98
N LEU A 311 9.69 37.29 10.55
CA LEU A 311 10.01 37.27 11.98
C LEU A 311 11.09 38.23 12.35
N THR A 312 11.06 38.76 13.60
CA THR A 312 12.23 39.38 14.20
C THR A 312 13.33 38.34 14.45
N PRO A 313 14.61 38.73 14.54
CA PRO A 313 15.71 37.81 14.85
C PRO A 313 15.46 37.00 16.14
N GLU A 314 14.88 37.65 17.16
CA GLU A 314 14.60 37.07 18.48
C GLU A 314 13.48 36.01 18.37
N ALA A 315 12.40 36.32 17.64
CA ALA A 315 11.29 35.39 17.41
C ALA A 315 11.73 34.18 16.56
N ARG A 316 12.57 34.42 15.54
CA ARG A 316 13.20 33.37 14.75
C ARG A 316 14.00 32.41 15.63
N ALA A 317 14.95 32.96 16.41
CA ALA A 317 15.80 32.17 17.29
C ALA A 317 14.99 31.42 18.37
N ALA A 318 13.86 31.98 18.83
CA ALA A 318 12.96 31.31 19.77
C ALA A 318 12.26 30.09 19.13
N LEU A 319 11.74 30.23 17.88
CA LEU A 319 11.12 29.14 17.14
C LEU A 319 12.13 28.03 16.80
N GLU A 320 13.33 28.39 16.32
CA GLU A 320 14.40 27.43 16.02
C GLU A 320 14.77 26.59 17.26
N ARG A 321 14.88 27.22 18.43
CA ARG A 321 15.13 26.49 19.70
C ARG A 321 13.95 25.62 20.12
N ALA A 322 12.73 26.10 19.97
CA ALA A 322 11.53 25.33 20.28
C ALA A 322 11.41 24.09 19.39
N ASP A 323 11.62 24.25 18.09
CA ASP A 323 11.64 23.15 17.11
C ASP A 323 12.74 22.14 17.44
N ALA A 324 13.98 22.61 17.69
CA ALA A 324 15.09 21.73 18.05
C ALA A 324 14.77 20.88 19.30
N THR A 325 14.16 21.50 20.33
CA THR A 325 13.75 20.81 21.56
C THR A 325 12.66 19.77 21.29
N ARG A 326 11.61 20.16 20.54
CA ARG A 326 10.48 19.28 20.21
C ARG A 326 10.93 18.10 19.35
N ILE A 327 11.67 18.38 18.28
CA ILE A 327 12.16 17.36 17.35
C ILE A 327 13.08 16.36 18.08
N ALA A 328 14.03 16.86 18.89
CA ALA A 328 14.92 15.98 19.66
C ALA A 328 14.15 15.09 20.66
N HIS A 329 13.13 15.64 21.34
CA HIS A 329 12.27 14.87 22.25
C HIS A 329 11.53 13.75 21.52
N ASN A 330 10.90 14.07 20.39
CA ASN A 330 10.13 13.12 19.58
C ASN A 330 11.03 12.08 18.91
N GLN A 331 12.20 12.46 18.41
CA GLN A 331 13.19 11.52 17.87
C GLN A 331 13.70 10.55 18.95
N ALA A 332 13.92 11.03 20.17
CA ALA A 332 14.28 10.17 21.28
C ALA A 332 13.15 9.19 21.64
N ALA A 333 11.88 9.61 21.56
CA ALA A 333 10.73 8.74 21.76
C ALA A 333 10.63 7.65 20.66
N VAL A 334 10.83 8.03 19.42
CA VAL A 334 10.91 7.12 18.25
C VAL A 334 12.03 6.08 18.44
N THR A 335 13.22 6.54 18.83
CA THR A 335 14.37 5.64 19.07
C THR A 335 14.06 4.63 20.18
N ARG A 336 13.54 5.10 21.31
CA ARG A 336 13.12 4.20 22.40
C ARG A 336 12.04 3.20 21.97
N ALA A 337 11.11 3.61 21.13
CA ALA A 337 10.07 2.72 20.61
C ALA A 337 10.67 1.62 19.71
N ARG A 338 11.61 1.97 18.83
CA ARG A 338 12.37 1.01 18.00
C ARG A 338 13.10 -0.01 18.89
N GLU A 339 13.89 0.48 19.84
CA GLU A 339 14.69 -0.36 20.73
C GLU A 339 13.84 -1.37 21.52
N ARG A 340 12.65 -0.94 21.99
CA ARG A 340 11.73 -1.81 22.72
C ARG A 340 11.04 -2.85 21.84
N ALA A 341 10.70 -2.50 20.61
CA ALA A 341 9.99 -3.39 19.71
C ALA A 341 10.91 -4.41 18.99
N GLN A 342 12.16 -4.05 18.73
CA GLN A 342 13.09 -4.85 17.95
C GLN A 342 13.29 -6.29 18.47
N PRO A 343 13.52 -6.54 19.79
CA PRO A 343 13.70 -7.90 20.30
C PRO A 343 12.47 -8.79 20.10
N GLU A 344 11.27 -8.24 20.28
CA GLU A 344 10.02 -8.97 20.08
C GLU A 344 9.79 -9.30 18.60
N ILE A 345 10.11 -8.39 17.69
CA ILE A 345 10.05 -8.62 16.24
C ILE A 345 10.99 -9.74 15.84
N GLU A 346 12.23 -9.71 16.31
CA GLU A 346 13.23 -10.74 16.03
C GLU A 346 12.80 -12.10 16.57
N ARG A 347 12.28 -12.14 17.80
CA ARG A 347 11.73 -13.36 18.40
C ARG A 347 10.59 -13.94 17.56
N ARG A 348 9.65 -13.11 17.10
CA ARG A 348 8.55 -13.55 16.24
C ARG A 348 9.03 -14.05 14.89
N ARG A 349 10.01 -13.37 14.28
CA ARG A 349 10.64 -13.83 13.02
C ARG A 349 11.29 -15.20 13.18
N LEU A 350 12.08 -15.40 14.23
CA LEU A 350 12.71 -16.69 14.52
C LEU A 350 11.69 -17.80 14.76
N GLN A 351 10.61 -17.54 15.51
CA GLN A 351 9.54 -18.50 15.74
C GLN A 351 8.85 -18.90 14.43
N ARG A 352 8.57 -17.94 13.54
CA ARG A 352 7.96 -18.21 12.22
C ARG A 352 8.92 -18.99 11.32
N LEU A 353 10.19 -18.61 11.28
CA LEU A 353 11.21 -19.36 10.52
C LEU A 353 11.33 -20.80 11.02
N ALA A 354 11.35 -21.02 12.33
CA ALA A 354 11.35 -22.37 12.91
C ALA A 354 10.08 -23.15 12.53
N THR A 355 8.92 -22.49 12.49
CA THR A 355 7.65 -23.10 12.04
C THR A 355 7.73 -23.51 10.57
N VAL A 356 8.20 -22.61 9.68
CA VAL A 356 8.37 -22.91 8.24
C VAL A 356 9.37 -24.05 8.05
N ALA A 357 10.50 -24.03 8.76
CA ALA A 357 11.50 -25.11 8.69
C ALA A 357 10.92 -26.45 9.16
N GLY A 358 10.23 -26.48 10.29
CA GLY A 358 9.60 -27.71 10.82
C GLY A 358 8.55 -28.28 9.87
N LEU A 359 7.67 -27.41 9.33
CA LEU A 359 6.68 -27.81 8.32
C LEU A 359 7.36 -28.32 7.03
N SER A 360 8.43 -27.70 6.59
CA SER A 360 9.20 -28.15 5.41
C SER A 360 9.78 -29.54 5.61
N VAL A 361 10.37 -29.81 6.78
CA VAL A 361 10.89 -31.16 7.13
C VAL A 361 9.76 -32.19 7.12
N LEU A 362 8.62 -31.88 7.72
CA LEU A 362 7.45 -32.76 7.72
C LEU A 362 6.95 -33.04 6.29
N VAL A 363 6.83 -32.02 5.46
CA VAL A 363 6.39 -32.18 4.05
C VAL A 363 7.38 -33.06 3.28
N ILE A 364 8.69 -32.83 3.42
CA ILE A 364 9.72 -33.66 2.78
C ILE A 364 9.59 -35.13 3.22
N ALA A 365 9.41 -35.38 4.52
CA ALA A 365 9.22 -36.74 5.04
C ALA A 365 7.98 -37.43 4.47
N LEU A 366 6.87 -36.68 4.37
CA LEU A 366 5.62 -37.18 3.75
C LEU A 366 5.80 -37.48 2.25
N LEU A 367 6.50 -36.63 1.50
CA LEU A 367 6.80 -36.82 0.08
C LEU A 367 7.67 -38.07 -0.15
N ILE A 368 8.71 -38.26 0.68
CA ILE A 368 9.55 -39.47 0.64
C ILE A 368 8.72 -40.70 0.92
N SER A 369 7.86 -40.68 1.93
CA SER A 369 6.95 -41.75 2.26
C SER A 369 5.99 -42.08 1.14
N ALA A 370 5.30 -41.06 0.58
CA ALA A 370 4.37 -41.23 -0.54
C ALA A 370 5.05 -41.81 -1.78
N ARG A 371 6.30 -41.43 -2.05
CA ARG A 371 7.12 -42.00 -3.12
C ARG A 371 7.43 -43.50 -2.86
N ARG A 372 7.79 -43.86 -1.63
CA ARG A 372 8.05 -45.28 -1.24
C ARG A 372 6.83 -46.16 -1.40
N PHE A 373 5.62 -45.61 -1.18
CA PHE A 373 4.38 -46.32 -1.39
C PHE A 373 3.85 -46.28 -2.85
N GLY A 374 4.64 -45.70 -3.78
CA GLY A 374 4.29 -45.60 -5.21
C GLY A 374 3.13 -44.65 -5.51
N ALA A 375 2.83 -43.74 -4.58
CA ALA A 375 1.82 -42.71 -4.76
C ALA A 375 2.33 -41.47 -5.49
N LEU A 376 3.66 -41.30 -5.59
CA LEU A 376 4.33 -40.24 -6.34
C LEU A 376 5.27 -40.87 -7.37
N HIS A 377 5.19 -40.38 -8.62
CA HIS A 377 6.13 -40.72 -9.68
C HIS A 377 6.79 -39.46 -10.23
N VAL A 378 8.06 -39.27 -9.91
CA VAL A 378 8.85 -38.09 -10.29
C VAL A 378 9.75 -38.46 -11.44
N ASP A 379 9.63 -37.77 -12.58
CA ASP A 379 10.56 -37.85 -13.69
C ASP A 379 10.97 -36.45 -14.18
N TRP A 380 11.91 -36.40 -15.13
CA TRP A 380 12.46 -35.15 -15.63
C TRP A 380 11.42 -34.24 -16.29
N ARG A 381 10.38 -34.81 -16.97
CA ARG A 381 9.33 -34.03 -17.63
C ARG A 381 8.45 -33.33 -16.59
N VAL A 382 8.08 -34.03 -15.52
CA VAL A 382 7.33 -33.45 -14.40
C VAL A 382 8.13 -32.31 -13.78
N ILE A 383 9.44 -32.53 -13.50
CA ILE A 383 10.28 -31.54 -12.82
C ILE A 383 10.62 -30.33 -13.71
N LEU A 384 11.00 -30.56 -14.98
CA LEU A 384 11.52 -29.48 -15.83
C LEU A 384 10.43 -28.75 -16.63
N ILE A 385 9.28 -29.37 -16.84
CA ILE A 385 8.20 -28.77 -17.64
C ILE A 385 7.04 -28.39 -16.74
N GLY A 386 6.54 -29.32 -15.96
CA GLY A 386 5.30 -29.13 -15.19
C GLY A 386 5.49 -28.22 -13.97
N VAL A 387 6.48 -28.54 -13.12
CA VAL A 387 6.68 -27.82 -11.83
C VAL A 387 6.99 -26.34 -12.01
N PRO A 388 7.89 -25.89 -12.90
CA PRO A 388 8.23 -24.49 -13.04
C PRO A 388 7.17 -23.68 -13.82
N ALA A 389 6.23 -24.33 -14.50
CA ALA A 389 5.28 -23.67 -15.39
C ALA A 389 4.49 -22.56 -14.68
N PHE A 390 3.96 -22.81 -13.49
CA PHE A 390 3.23 -21.81 -12.73
C PHE A 390 4.14 -20.69 -12.22
N PRO A 391 5.18 -20.93 -11.40
CA PRO A 391 5.96 -19.86 -10.81
C PRO A 391 6.68 -19.02 -11.87
N VAL A 392 7.23 -19.65 -12.92
CA VAL A 392 7.92 -18.91 -13.99
C VAL A 392 6.93 -17.98 -14.71
N THR A 393 5.74 -18.47 -15.07
CA THR A 393 4.74 -17.63 -15.73
C THR A 393 4.26 -16.51 -14.82
N TYR A 394 3.96 -16.82 -13.56
CA TYR A 394 3.44 -15.85 -12.60
C TYR A 394 4.41 -14.70 -12.35
N TYR A 395 5.66 -15.02 -12.02
CA TYR A 395 6.66 -13.99 -11.74
C TYR A 395 7.15 -13.27 -13.00
N ALA A 396 7.12 -13.92 -14.18
CA ALA A 396 7.38 -13.23 -15.43
C ALA A 396 6.28 -12.21 -15.78
N LEU A 397 4.99 -12.55 -15.56
CA LEU A 397 3.90 -11.60 -15.73
C LEU A 397 3.98 -10.46 -14.72
N LEU A 398 4.32 -10.75 -13.47
CA LEU A 398 4.51 -9.75 -12.43
C LEU A 398 5.64 -8.78 -12.77
N GLU A 399 6.75 -9.26 -13.31
CA GLU A 399 7.88 -8.41 -13.72
C GLU A 399 7.57 -7.60 -14.97
N THR A 400 6.96 -8.22 -16.00
CA THR A 400 6.78 -7.58 -17.32
C THR A 400 5.56 -6.67 -17.39
N LEU A 401 4.49 -7.01 -16.68
CA LEU A 401 3.21 -6.28 -16.69
C LEU A 401 2.89 -5.60 -15.35
N GLY A 402 3.51 -6.06 -14.25
CA GLY A 402 3.35 -5.50 -12.91
C GLY A 402 4.25 -4.30 -12.62
N GLN A 403 4.85 -3.68 -13.63
CA GLN A 403 5.62 -2.45 -13.57
C GLN A 403 6.67 -2.39 -12.42
N GLN A 404 7.60 -3.35 -12.41
CA GLN A 404 8.85 -3.28 -11.64
C GLN A 404 8.71 -3.28 -10.10
N PHE A 405 7.68 -3.92 -9.53
CA PHE A 405 7.47 -3.98 -8.08
C PHE A 405 7.40 -2.62 -7.37
N SER A 406 7.00 -1.56 -8.09
CA SER A 406 6.74 -0.25 -7.49
C SER A 406 5.33 -0.17 -6.92
N LEU A 407 5.19 0.47 -5.75
CA LEU A 407 3.88 0.83 -5.19
C LEU A 407 3.12 1.78 -6.11
N SER A 408 3.81 2.66 -6.81
CA SER A 408 3.20 3.60 -7.75
C SER A 408 2.58 2.94 -8.98
N ALA A 409 2.94 1.68 -9.25
CA ALA A 409 2.33 0.89 -10.32
C ALA A 409 1.00 0.25 -9.93
N ILE A 410 0.61 0.37 -8.66
CA ILE A 410 -0.57 -0.24 -8.07
C ILE A 410 -1.47 0.89 -7.55
N PRO A 411 -2.34 1.43 -8.40
CA PRO A 411 -3.10 2.63 -8.05
C PRO A 411 -4.09 2.42 -6.90
N ASP A 412 -4.65 1.22 -6.77
CA ASP A 412 -5.60 0.86 -5.73
C ASP A 412 -5.34 -0.59 -5.25
N ARG A 413 -5.73 -0.89 -3.99
CA ARG A 413 -5.64 -2.22 -3.41
C ARG A 413 -6.44 -3.26 -4.20
N ASP A 414 -7.66 -2.94 -4.58
CA ASP A 414 -8.56 -3.88 -5.21
C ASP A 414 -8.12 -4.16 -6.64
N ASP A 415 -7.69 -3.14 -7.39
CA ASP A 415 -7.09 -3.27 -8.72
C ASP A 415 -5.81 -4.11 -8.68
N ALA A 416 -4.97 -3.90 -7.65
CA ALA A 416 -3.75 -4.68 -7.45
C ALA A 416 -4.04 -6.16 -7.22
N LEU A 417 -4.98 -6.46 -6.33
CA LEU A 417 -5.36 -7.84 -6.04
C LEU A 417 -5.97 -8.50 -7.27
N ASP A 418 -6.83 -7.80 -8.01
CA ASP A 418 -7.43 -8.28 -9.25
C ASP A 418 -6.37 -8.58 -10.32
N GLN A 419 -5.40 -7.69 -10.51
CA GLN A 419 -4.29 -7.91 -11.45
C GLN A 419 -3.46 -9.15 -11.07
N LEU A 420 -3.08 -9.27 -9.80
CA LEU A 420 -2.36 -10.44 -9.29
C LEU A 420 -3.17 -11.73 -9.47
N PHE A 421 -4.48 -11.66 -9.30
CA PHE A 421 -5.39 -12.79 -9.54
C PHE A 421 -5.43 -13.18 -11.01
N HIS A 422 -5.50 -12.22 -11.94
CA HIS A 422 -5.43 -12.49 -13.38
C HIS A 422 -4.11 -13.16 -13.79
N PHE A 423 -2.97 -12.69 -13.26
CA PHE A 423 -1.68 -13.35 -13.48
C PHE A 423 -1.69 -14.79 -12.95
N GLY A 424 -2.31 -15.02 -11.79
CA GLY A 424 -2.49 -16.33 -11.21
C GLY A 424 -3.33 -17.27 -12.07
N LEU A 425 -4.44 -16.80 -12.62
CA LEU A 425 -5.32 -17.59 -13.50
C LEU A 425 -4.63 -17.97 -14.82
N VAL A 426 -3.89 -17.05 -15.44
CA VAL A 426 -3.08 -17.35 -16.63
C VAL A 426 -2.03 -18.41 -16.30
N SER A 427 -1.32 -18.25 -15.19
CA SER A 427 -0.29 -19.19 -14.74
C SER A 427 -0.86 -20.57 -14.41
N MET A 428 -2.06 -20.63 -13.83
CA MET A 428 -2.82 -21.87 -13.63
C MET A 428 -3.10 -22.57 -14.96
N ALA A 429 -3.59 -21.85 -15.96
CA ALA A 429 -3.88 -22.43 -17.28
C ALA A 429 -2.61 -23.00 -17.92
N VAL A 430 -1.50 -22.25 -17.87
CA VAL A 430 -0.19 -22.71 -18.35
C VAL A 430 0.29 -23.96 -17.62
N GLN A 431 0.15 -24.02 -16.29
CA GLN A 431 0.53 -25.20 -15.51
C GLN A 431 -0.33 -26.44 -15.86
N VAL A 432 -1.64 -26.27 -16.01
CA VAL A 432 -2.52 -27.38 -16.38
C VAL A 432 -2.14 -27.96 -17.76
N LEU A 433 -1.87 -27.08 -18.73
CA LEU A 433 -1.42 -27.48 -20.07
C LEU A 433 -0.02 -28.13 -20.03
N ALA A 434 0.93 -27.55 -19.32
CA ALA A 434 2.28 -28.10 -19.17
C ALA A 434 2.27 -29.45 -18.44
N GLY A 435 1.42 -29.59 -17.41
CA GLY A 435 1.19 -30.86 -16.71
C GLY A 435 0.58 -31.92 -17.61
N TRP A 436 -0.43 -31.56 -18.40
CA TRP A 436 -1.01 -32.47 -19.38
C TRP A 436 0.04 -32.95 -20.41
N PHE A 437 0.87 -32.04 -20.90
CA PHE A 437 1.96 -32.36 -21.82
C PHE A 437 3.01 -33.26 -21.16
N ALA A 438 3.45 -32.96 -19.95
CA ALA A 438 4.42 -33.77 -19.19
C ALA A 438 3.92 -35.20 -18.92
N MET A 439 2.59 -35.37 -18.80
CA MET A 439 1.96 -36.68 -18.59
C MET A 439 1.59 -37.39 -19.89
N ARG A 440 1.83 -36.78 -21.05
CA ARG A 440 1.50 -37.37 -22.36
C ARG A 440 2.25 -38.67 -22.61
N GLY A 441 1.52 -39.68 -23.13
CA GLY A 441 2.09 -41.01 -23.41
C GLY A 441 2.05 -41.98 -22.23
N ARG A 442 1.62 -41.55 -21.04
CA ARG A 442 1.39 -42.49 -19.91
C ARG A 442 0.05 -43.18 -20.06
N VAL A 443 0.10 -44.46 -20.40
CA VAL A 443 -1.09 -45.26 -20.67
C VAL A 443 -1.67 -45.84 -19.37
N VAL A 444 -0.80 -46.21 -18.41
CA VAL A 444 -1.21 -46.80 -17.13
C VAL A 444 -1.74 -45.68 -16.21
N LEU A 445 -3.03 -45.82 -15.85
CA LEU A 445 -3.77 -44.81 -15.07
C LEU A 445 -3.10 -44.50 -13.70
N ARG A 446 -2.61 -45.53 -13.03
CA ARG A 446 -1.91 -45.42 -11.77
C ARG A 446 -0.66 -44.53 -11.89
N ASP A 447 0.16 -44.77 -12.91
CA ASP A 447 1.42 -44.04 -13.12
C ASP A 447 1.15 -42.57 -13.53
N ARG A 448 0.06 -42.38 -14.25
CA ARG A 448 -0.41 -41.03 -14.62
C ARG A 448 -0.86 -40.23 -13.39
N LEU A 449 -1.70 -40.82 -12.53
CA LEU A 449 -2.13 -40.15 -11.29
C LEU A 449 -0.97 -39.94 -10.31
N ALA A 450 -0.03 -40.91 -10.21
CA ALA A 450 1.17 -40.74 -9.39
C ALA A 450 2.09 -39.62 -9.92
N ALA A 451 2.15 -39.42 -11.25
CA ALA A 451 2.88 -38.30 -11.84
C ALA A 451 2.17 -36.95 -11.60
N ALA A 452 0.84 -36.90 -11.67
CA ALA A 452 0.05 -35.73 -11.33
C ALA A 452 0.23 -35.34 -9.85
N ASN A 453 0.24 -36.34 -8.95
CA ASN A 453 0.53 -36.11 -7.53
C ASN A 453 1.95 -35.54 -7.32
N ALA A 454 2.95 -36.03 -8.06
CA ALA A 454 4.32 -35.50 -7.98
C ALA A 454 4.40 -34.07 -8.51
N LEU A 455 3.76 -33.79 -9.66
CA LEU A 455 3.67 -32.45 -10.23
C LEU A 455 3.09 -31.44 -9.23
N THR A 456 1.92 -31.78 -8.68
CA THR A 456 1.20 -30.88 -7.77
C THR A 456 1.93 -30.72 -6.43
N ALA A 457 2.44 -31.80 -5.84
CA ALA A 457 3.18 -31.74 -4.58
C ALA A 457 4.49 -30.94 -4.69
N CYS A 458 5.28 -31.13 -5.75
CA CYS A 458 6.47 -30.33 -6.01
C CYS A 458 6.14 -28.87 -6.33
N GLY A 459 5.08 -28.64 -7.12
CA GLY A 459 4.59 -27.29 -7.40
C GLY A 459 4.15 -26.55 -6.13
N MET A 460 3.44 -27.23 -5.22
CA MET A 460 3.07 -26.68 -3.91
C MET A 460 4.30 -26.25 -3.11
N VAL A 461 5.35 -27.06 -3.06
CA VAL A 461 6.61 -26.67 -2.38
C VAL A 461 7.22 -25.42 -3.02
N MET A 462 7.25 -25.34 -4.35
CA MET A 462 7.78 -24.17 -5.08
C MET A 462 6.96 -22.89 -4.83
N ALA A 463 5.65 -22.99 -4.72
CA ALA A 463 4.78 -21.83 -4.45
C ALA A 463 4.75 -21.45 -2.95
N TRP A 464 4.78 -22.44 -2.05
CA TRP A 464 4.62 -22.20 -0.62
C TRP A 464 5.89 -21.78 0.10
N LEU A 465 7.04 -22.18 -0.38
CA LEU A 465 8.32 -21.81 0.26
C LEU A 465 8.57 -20.29 0.19
N PRO A 466 8.40 -19.61 -0.95
CA PRO A 466 8.46 -18.15 -1.00
C PRO A 466 7.42 -17.48 -0.08
N ALA A 467 6.17 -17.93 -0.09
CA ALA A 467 5.12 -17.37 0.76
C ALA A 467 5.39 -17.60 2.25
N GLY A 468 5.91 -18.77 2.62
CA GLY A 468 6.34 -19.07 4.00
C GLY A 468 7.50 -18.19 4.45
N LEU A 469 8.46 -17.93 3.56
CA LEU A 469 9.58 -17.02 3.81
C LEU A 469 9.07 -15.58 3.98
N MET A 470 8.21 -15.11 3.07
CA MET A 470 7.58 -13.78 3.18
C MET A 470 6.78 -13.64 4.48
N TRP A 471 5.99 -14.65 4.84
CA TRP A 471 5.27 -14.67 6.12
C TRP A 471 6.21 -14.64 7.33
N SER A 472 7.33 -15.35 7.29
CA SER A 472 8.27 -15.38 8.41
C SER A 472 8.98 -14.04 8.59
N LEU A 473 9.34 -13.37 7.50
CA LEU A 473 10.06 -12.10 7.52
C LEU A 473 9.12 -10.88 7.70
N TYR A 474 7.96 -10.91 7.05
CA TYR A 474 7.08 -9.76 6.85
C TYR A 474 5.63 -10.01 7.31
N GLY A 475 5.35 -11.03 8.09
CA GLY A 475 4.01 -11.28 8.64
C GLY A 475 3.56 -10.17 9.59
N ALA A 476 2.25 -10.12 9.86
CA ALA A 476 1.64 -9.11 10.72
C ALA A 476 2.39 -8.92 12.06
N GLY A 477 2.55 -7.67 12.48
CA GLY A 477 3.23 -7.30 13.73
C GLY A 477 4.77 -7.34 13.67
N THR A 478 5.38 -7.37 12.48
CA THR A 478 6.85 -7.27 12.32
C THR A 478 7.30 -5.88 11.87
N PHE A 479 6.39 -4.95 11.65
CA PHE A 479 6.71 -3.63 11.14
C PHE A 479 6.63 -2.58 12.24
N ILE A 480 7.75 -1.95 12.54
CA ILE A 480 7.79 -0.69 13.30
C ILE A 480 7.54 0.47 12.33
N GLU A 481 8.12 0.39 11.14
CA GLU A 481 8.03 1.36 10.05
C GLU A 481 7.41 0.71 8.81
N PRO A 482 6.88 1.48 7.86
CA PRO A 482 6.43 0.95 6.59
C PRO A 482 7.55 0.13 5.93
N PRO A 483 7.25 -1.05 5.38
CA PRO A 483 8.24 -1.81 4.63
C PRO A 483 8.59 -1.11 3.32
N GLY A 484 9.72 -1.46 2.72
CA GLY A 484 10.09 -0.93 1.39
C GLY A 484 9.08 -1.33 0.31
N SER A 485 8.98 -0.55 -0.76
CA SER A 485 8.00 -0.67 -1.85
C SER A 485 7.84 -2.10 -2.38
N ALA A 486 8.95 -2.79 -2.66
CA ALA A 486 8.92 -4.18 -3.13
C ALA A 486 8.19 -5.14 -2.18
N VAL A 487 8.24 -4.92 -0.86
CA VAL A 487 7.57 -5.79 0.12
C VAL A 487 6.05 -5.64 0.08
N TYR A 488 5.56 -4.43 -0.15
CA TYR A 488 4.12 -4.16 -0.34
C TYR A 488 3.53 -4.97 -1.49
N VAL A 489 4.32 -5.17 -2.56
CA VAL A 489 3.90 -5.93 -3.76
C VAL A 489 4.15 -7.42 -3.59
N LEU A 490 5.38 -7.81 -3.18
CA LEU A 490 5.80 -9.22 -3.16
C LEU A 490 5.06 -10.05 -2.12
N VAL A 491 4.70 -9.47 -0.96
CA VAL A 491 4.00 -10.22 0.09
C VAL A 491 2.60 -10.64 -0.37
N PRO A 492 1.69 -9.75 -0.78
CA PRO A 492 0.40 -10.17 -1.31
C PRO A 492 0.56 -11.00 -2.60
N ALA A 493 1.50 -10.68 -3.49
CA ALA A 493 1.75 -11.47 -4.70
C ALA A 493 2.08 -12.93 -4.40
N THR A 494 2.94 -13.21 -3.41
CA THR A 494 3.25 -14.60 -3.03
C THR A 494 2.04 -15.32 -2.43
N TYR A 495 1.19 -14.64 -1.68
CA TYR A 495 -0.04 -15.24 -1.13
C TYR A 495 -1.08 -15.53 -2.23
N ILE A 496 -1.27 -14.62 -3.17
CA ILE A 496 -2.15 -14.85 -4.33
C ILE A 496 -1.61 -15.99 -5.20
N ALA A 497 -0.28 -16.06 -5.41
CA ALA A 497 0.34 -17.18 -6.12
C ALA A 497 0.01 -18.53 -5.45
N VAL A 498 0.07 -18.63 -4.12
CA VAL A 498 -0.32 -19.84 -3.39
C VAL A 498 -1.79 -20.20 -3.62
N ALA A 499 -2.69 -19.22 -3.56
CA ALA A 499 -4.12 -19.45 -3.76
C ALA A 499 -4.43 -19.93 -5.19
N CYS A 500 -3.90 -19.27 -6.21
CA CYS A 500 -4.07 -19.65 -7.61
C CYS A 500 -3.38 -21.00 -7.93
N HIS A 501 -2.21 -21.28 -7.36
CA HIS A 501 -1.56 -22.57 -7.50
C HIS A 501 -2.39 -23.69 -6.87
N ALA A 502 -3.00 -23.46 -5.72
CA ALA A 502 -3.90 -24.44 -5.09
C ALA A 502 -5.11 -24.77 -5.98
N LEU A 503 -5.64 -23.77 -6.69
CA LEU A 503 -6.69 -23.99 -7.70
C LEU A 503 -6.14 -24.82 -8.87
N ALA A 504 -4.92 -24.56 -9.35
CA ALA A 504 -4.27 -25.38 -10.37
C ALA A 504 -4.09 -26.83 -9.93
N VAL A 505 -3.75 -27.07 -8.66
CA VAL A 505 -3.70 -28.41 -8.05
C VAL A 505 -5.07 -29.11 -8.12
N ALA A 506 -6.12 -28.42 -7.66
CA ALA A 506 -7.48 -28.97 -7.64
C ALA A 506 -7.98 -29.32 -9.06
N VAL A 507 -7.75 -28.45 -10.03
CA VAL A 507 -8.13 -28.68 -11.44
C VAL A 507 -7.33 -29.84 -12.02
N THR A 508 -5.99 -29.85 -11.85
CA THR A 508 -5.13 -30.93 -12.39
C THR A 508 -5.52 -32.30 -11.81
N LEU A 509 -5.62 -32.41 -10.49
CA LEU A 509 -5.96 -33.67 -9.83
C LEU A 509 -7.41 -34.09 -10.09
N GLY A 510 -8.35 -33.14 -10.11
CA GLY A 510 -9.75 -33.41 -10.44
C GLY A 510 -9.90 -33.97 -11.85
N LEU A 511 -9.25 -33.38 -12.84
CA LEU A 511 -9.24 -33.91 -14.22
C LEU A 511 -8.64 -35.31 -14.30
N GLU A 512 -7.54 -35.59 -13.63
CA GLU A 512 -6.90 -36.91 -13.63
C GLU A 512 -7.72 -37.95 -12.89
N ILE A 513 -8.40 -37.59 -11.82
CA ILE A 513 -9.35 -38.47 -11.12
C ILE A 513 -10.55 -38.79 -12.02
N LEU A 514 -11.12 -37.80 -12.70
CA LEU A 514 -12.21 -38.01 -13.66
C LEU A 514 -11.78 -38.92 -14.82
N ILE A 515 -10.61 -38.70 -15.41
CA ILE A 515 -10.05 -39.56 -16.46
C ILE A 515 -9.85 -41.00 -15.91
N PHE A 516 -9.35 -41.12 -14.67
CA PHE A 516 -9.19 -42.41 -14.01
C PHE A 516 -10.50 -43.20 -13.94
N PHE A 517 -11.55 -42.57 -13.41
CA PHE A 517 -12.86 -43.26 -13.29
C PHE A 517 -13.53 -43.51 -14.65
N ALA A 518 -13.49 -42.56 -15.58
CA ALA A 518 -14.06 -42.73 -16.92
C ALA A 518 -13.43 -43.92 -17.66
N ARG A 519 -12.12 -44.10 -17.57
CA ARG A 519 -11.40 -45.24 -18.20
C ARG A 519 -11.59 -46.54 -17.42
N ALA A 520 -11.77 -46.51 -16.10
CA ALA A 520 -12.04 -47.69 -15.31
C ALA A 520 -13.42 -48.33 -15.61
N VAL A 521 -14.37 -47.52 -16.08
CA VAL A 521 -15.71 -47.93 -16.47
C VAL A 521 -15.80 -48.37 -17.94
N ASP A 522 -14.87 -47.94 -18.83
CA ASP A 522 -14.88 -48.26 -20.26
C ASP A 522 -14.61 -49.77 -20.50
N PRO A 523 -15.58 -50.53 -21.07
CA PRO A 523 -15.41 -51.95 -21.35
C PRO A 523 -14.25 -52.28 -22.31
N ARG A 524 -13.88 -51.32 -23.20
CA ARG A 524 -12.81 -51.50 -24.19
C ARG A 524 -11.42 -51.48 -23.52
N VAL A 525 -11.25 -50.73 -22.45
CA VAL A 525 -10.02 -50.67 -21.67
C VAL A 525 -9.84 -51.95 -20.81
N ARG A 526 -10.92 -52.50 -20.27
CA ARG A 526 -10.92 -53.78 -19.55
C ARG A 526 -10.50 -54.98 -20.42
N LEU A 527 -10.87 -54.96 -21.69
CA LEU A 527 -10.47 -56.00 -22.66
C LEU A 527 -9.00 -55.92 -23.07
N ARG A 528 -8.42 -54.72 -23.14
CA ARG A 528 -7.00 -54.53 -23.44
C ARG A 528 -6.09 -54.91 -22.25
N SER A 529 -6.47 -54.61 -21.03
CA SER A 529 -5.70 -54.99 -19.83
C SER A 529 -5.64 -56.52 -19.62
N ARG A 530 -6.71 -57.25 -19.94
CA ARG A 530 -6.73 -58.71 -19.93
C ARG A 530 -5.85 -59.37 -21.01
N ARG A 531 -5.65 -58.69 -22.16
CA ARG A 531 -4.73 -59.18 -23.21
C ARG A 531 -3.25 -59.00 -22.85
N VAL A 532 -2.93 -58.01 -22.03
CA VAL A 532 -1.56 -57.75 -21.59
C VAL A 532 -1.16 -58.60 -20.39
N SER A 533 -2.13 -59.06 -19.57
CA SER A 533 -1.90 -59.90 -18.39
C SER A 533 -1.83 -61.40 -18.68
N GLY A 534 -2.03 -61.87 -19.93
CA GLY A 534 -1.83 -63.26 -20.29
C GLY A 534 -2.85 -64.24 -19.68
N GLU A 535 -4.02 -63.77 -19.17
CA GLU A 535 -5.04 -64.66 -18.63
C GLU A 535 -5.74 -65.45 -19.75
N PRO A 536 -5.80 -66.77 -19.62
CA PRO A 536 -6.43 -67.63 -20.63
C PRO A 536 -7.95 -67.33 -20.69
N LYS A 537 -8.50 -67.33 -21.93
CA LYS A 537 -9.94 -67.27 -22.15
C LYS A 537 -10.59 -68.47 -21.44
N SER A 538 -11.32 -68.18 -20.37
CA SER A 538 -12.28 -69.15 -19.85
C SER A 538 -13.39 -69.32 -20.89
N GLY A 539 -13.47 -70.50 -21.50
CA GLY A 539 -14.54 -70.93 -22.40
C GLY A 539 -15.91 -71.00 -21.71
#